data_edadcd5bda338bb444856929dc7498a7
#
_entry.id   edadcd5bda338bb444856929dc7498a7
#
_cell.length_a   1.000
_cell.length_b   1.000
_cell.length_c   1.000
_cell.angle_alpha   90.00
_cell.angle_beta   90.00
_cell.angle_gamma   90.00
#
_symmetry.space_group_name_H-M   'P 1'
#
loop_
_entity.id
_entity.type
_entity.pdbx_description
1 polymer ?
#
loop_
_entity_poly.entity_id
_entity_poly.type
_entity_poly.pdbx_seq_one_letter_code
_entity_poly.pdbx_strand_id
1 'polypeptide(L)'
;MNIVVLGAGIIGVSTAWHLLQAGHEVTLVDRQSEAAQETSFANAAQISVSYCEPWANKDAPLKALKWMFSDEAPLLFRPQFPIGKGWHQYRWGLQFLANCNDTAFERNVAQIVALGRYSHEALKNVVAQTGIEYQRLEKGIAHIFTDERAFAAAGDAAELMRRHGVDRKLVSTQELLRIEPAFQRFASRIVGGTYTASDESGDAREFTCQLAQRCGQLGARLLFNHDVIGLNKVGNTIDSVALRAQKTGQTSALSADAVVIACGSYSAPLLRTVGVNLPV
;
A
#
# COMPACT_ATOMS: atom_id res chain seq x y z
N MET A 1 17.44 8.01 19.94
CA MET A 1 16.09 7.96 20.54
C MET A 1 15.65 6.49 20.55
N ASN A 2 14.87 6.12 21.57
CA ASN A 2 14.20 4.83 21.62
C ASN A 2 12.82 4.95 20.90
N ILE A 3 12.63 4.28 19.77
CA ILE A 3 11.44 4.39 18.94
C ILE A 3 10.73 3.05 18.86
N VAL A 4 9.44 3.06 19.14
CA VAL A 4 8.59 1.87 19.01
C VAL A 4 7.79 1.96 17.71
N VAL A 5 7.92 0.94 16.85
CA VAL A 5 7.16 0.80 15.60
C VAL A 5 6.10 -0.29 15.79
N LEU A 6 4.84 0.05 15.62
CA LEU A 6 3.69 -0.85 15.75
C LEU A 6 3.22 -1.33 14.39
N GLY A 7 3.30 -2.64 14.18
CA GLY A 7 2.98 -3.31 12.92
C GLY A 7 4.24 -3.70 12.14
N ALA A 8 4.39 -4.99 11.84
CA ALA A 8 5.51 -5.55 11.08
C ALA A 8 5.12 -5.90 9.63
N GLY A 9 4.19 -5.16 9.03
CA GLY A 9 3.98 -5.14 7.58
C GLY A 9 5.10 -4.37 6.88
N ILE A 10 5.06 -4.30 5.54
CA ILE A 10 6.10 -3.65 4.73
C ILE A 10 6.38 -2.21 5.19
N ILE A 11 5.35 -1.44 5.55
CA ILE A 11 5.51 -0.05 6.00
C ILE A 11 6.26 0.01 7.33
N GLY A 12 5.87 -0.80 8.32
CA GLY A 12 6.52 -0.80 9.63
C GLY A 12 7.97 -1.27 9.56
N VAL A 13 8.23 -2.35 8.82
CA VAL A 13 9.59 -2.88 8.67
C VAL A 13 10.49 -1.91 7.90
N SER A 14 10.00 -1.30 6.80
CA SER A 14 10.77 -0.29 6.06
C SER A 14 11.05 0.95 6.92
N THR A 15 10.08 1.38 7.74
CA THR A 15 10.28 2.47 8.69
C THR A 15 11.36 2.10 9.72
N ALA A 16 11.29 0.91 10.29
CA ALA A 16 12.28 0.42 11.26
C ALA A 16 13.70 0.40 10.65
N TRP A 17 13.82 -0.07 9.40
CA TRP A 17 15.09 -0.04 8.67
C TRP A 17 15.67 1.36 8.58
N HIS A 18 14.90 2.34 8.10
CA HIS A 18 15.40 3.70 7.96
C HIS A 18 15.71 4.37 9.29
N LEU A 19 14.95 4.08 10.35
CA LEU A 19 15.23 4.58 11.69
C LEU A 19 16.54 4.03 12.26
N LEU A 20 16.82 2.73 12.04
CA LEU A 20 18.09 2.12 12.42
C LEU A 20 19.28 2.75 11.66
N GLN A 21 19.12 2.97 10.34
CA GLN A 21 20.14 3.67 9.54
C GLN A 21 20.38 5.12 10.02
N ALA A 22 19.37 5.75 10.60
CA ALA A 22 19.49 7.07 11.23
C ALA A 22 20.08 7.04 12.65
N GLY A 23 20.50 5.87 13.16
CA GLY A 23 21.12 5.70 14.46
C GLY A 23 20.15 5.68 15.64
N HIS A 24 18.89 5.34 15.42
CA HIS A 24 17.90 5.19 16.49
C HIS A 24 17.86 3.75 17.03
N GLU A 25 17.49 3.61 18.30
CA GLU A 25 17.13 2.31 18.88
C GLU A 25 15.68 2.00 18.50
N VAL A 26 15.42 0.82 17.92
CA VAL A 26 14.10 0.48 17.40
C VAL A 26 13.57 -0.80 18.03
N THR A 27 12.33 -0.73 18.53
CA THR A 27 11.55 -1.91 18.87
C THR A 27 10.38 -2.04 17.91
N LEU A 28 10.32 -3.14 17.16
CA LEU A 28 9.24 -3.48 16.23
C LEU A 28 8.28 -4.45 16.93
N VAL A 29 7.00 -4.10 17.00
CA VAL A 29 5.96 -4.88 17.68
C VAL A 29 4.92 -5.34 16.69
N ASP A 30 4.57 -6.64 16.73
CA ASP A 30 3.45 -7.18 15.95
C ASP A 30 2.71 -8.28 16.74
N ARG A 31 1.41 -8.37 16.51
CA ARG A 31 0.57 -9.43 17.07
C ARG A 31 0.81 -10.79 16.43
N GLN A 32 1.29 -10.82 15.20
CA GLN A 32 1.57 -12.04 14.47
C GLN A 32 2.91 -12.67 14.93
N SER A 33 3.14 -13.92 14.55
CA SER A 33 4.33 -14.67 14.94
C SER A 33 5.59 -14.28 14.18
N GLU A 34 5.44 -13.57 13.05
CA GLU A 34 6.51 -13.06 12.19
C GLU A 34 6.04 -11.84 11.40
N ALA A 35 6.94 -11.19 10.67
CA ALA A 35 6.61 -10.08 9.79
C ALA A 35 5.75 -10.51 8.60
N ALA A 36 5.02 -9.55 8.01
CA ALA A 36 4.25 -9.70 6.77
C ALA A 36 3.15 -10.78 6.79
N GLN A 37 2.45 -10.96 7.90
CA GLN A 37 1.39 -11.96 8.02
C GLN A 37 -0.02 -11.45 7.65
N GLU A 38 -0.16 -10.17 7.27
CA GLU A 38 -1.47 -9.61 6.90
C GLU A 38 -1.45 -9.07 5.46
N THR A 39 -1.78 -7.82 5.17
CA THR A 39 -1.85 -7.29 3.79
C THR A 39 -0.54 -7.46 3.01
N SER A 40 0.62 -7.44 3.67
CA SER A 40 1.91 -7.70 3.05
C SER A 40 2.17 -9.17 2.74
N PHE A 41 1.35 -10.10 3.25
CA PHE A 41 1.44 -11.54 2.98
C PHE A 41 1.02 -11.89 1.56
N ALA A 42 -0.12 -11.35 1.12
CA ALA A 42 -0.67 -11.61 -0.21
C ALA A 42 -1.20 -10.31 -0.81
N ASN A 43 -0.64 -9.91 -1.93
CA ASN A 43 -1.00 -8.74 -2.70
C ASN A 43 -0.74 -8.99 -4.19
N ALA A 44 -0.85 -7.97 -5.03
CA ALA A 44 -0.66 -8.11 -6.48
C ALA A 44 0.82 -8.29 -6.89
N ALA A 45 1.77 -8.22 -5.96
CA ALA A 45 3.20 -8.33 -6.21
C ALA A 45 3.76 -7.33 -7.26
N GLN A 46 3.03 -6.25 -7.54
CA GLN A 46 3.37 -5.26 -8.54
C GLN A 46 4.01 -4.03 -7.88
N ILE A 47 5.13 -3.59 -8.47
CA ILE A 47 5.80 -2.33 -8.18
C ILE A 47 5.56 -1.46 -9.39
N SER A 48 4.37 -0.86 -9.48
CA SER A 48 3.85 -0.22 -10.68
C SER A 48 3.48 1.24 -10.41
N VAL A 49 4.43 2.14 -10.63
CA VAL A 49 4.20 3.59 -10.57
C VAL A 49 3.27 4.02 -11.69
N SER A 50 3.27 3.30 -12.81
CA SER A 50 2.46 3.61 -13.98
C SER A 50 0.96 3.34 -13.80
N TYR A 51 0.56 2.60 -12.76
CA TYR A 51 -0.82 2.17 -12.54
C TYR A 51 -1.39 2.66 -11.19
N CYS A 52 -0.86 3.75 -10.65
CA CYS A 52 -1.30 4.33 -9.38
C CYS A 52 -2.28 5.50 -9.56
N GLU A 53 -3.26 5.36 -10.45
CA GLU A 53 -4.28 6.37 -10.67
C GLU A 53 -5.28 6.45 -9.48
N PRO A 54 -5.73 7.66 -9.10
CA PRO A 54 -6.77 7.82 -8.08
C PRO A 54 -8.08 7.17 -8.51
N TRP A 55 -8.77 6.50 -7.60
CA TRP A 55 -10.11 5.95 -7.86
C TRP A 55 -11.17 7.04 -8.02
N ALA A 56 -10.99 8.19 -7.35
CA ALA A 56 -11.87 9.34 -7.46
C ALA A 56 -11.61 10.08 -8.76
N ASN A 57 -12.40 9.78 -9.79
CA ASN A 57 -12.43 10.47 -11.07
C ASN A 57 -13.88 10.82 -11.45
N LYS A 58 -14.08 11.65 -12.47
CA LYS A 58 -15.42 12.14 -12.86
C LYS A 58 -16.43 11.02 -13.20
N ASP A 59 -15.95 9.87 -13.66
CA ASP A 59 -16.79 8.74 -14.05
C ASP A 59 -17.10 7.79 -12.87
N ALA A 60 -16.35 7.90 -11.77
CA ALA A 60 -16.44 7.00 -10.63
C ALA A 60 -17.86 6.98 -9.99
N PRO A 61 -18.60 8.10 -9.83
CA PRO A 61 -19.94 8.07 -9.26
C PRO A 61 -20.93 7.24 -10.11
N LEU A 62 -20.88 7.37 -11.43
CA LEU A 62 -21.75 6.61 -12.35
C LEU A 62 -21.36 5.13 -12.38
N LYS A 63 -20.07 4.82 -12.33
CA LYS A 63 -19.58 3.43 -12.23
C LYS A 63 -19.99 2.80 -10.91
N ALA A 64 -19.84 3.52 -9.79
CA ALA A 64 -20.25 3.04 -8.47
C ALA A 64 -21.75 2.72 -8.42
N LEU A 65 -22.59 3.57 -9.01
CA LEU A 65 -24.02 3.32 -9.10
C LEU A 65 -24.34 2.05 -9.90
N LYS A 66 -23.67 1.81 -11.03
CA LYS A 66 -23.83 0.57 -11.82
C LYS A 66 -23.37 -0.66 -11.04
N TRP A 67 -22.28 -0.57 -10.29
CA TRP A 67 -21.73 -1.67 -9.50
C TRP A 67 -22.62 -2.06 -8.32
N MET A 68 -23.42 -1.14 -7.77
CA MET A 68 -24.38 -1.48 -6.73
C MET A 68 -25.44 -2.51 -7.16
N PHE A 69 -25.64 -2.68 -8.46
CA PHE A 69 -26.60 -3.63 -9.06
C PHE A 69 -25.92 -4.81 -9.79
N SER A 70 -24.64 -5.02 -9.60
CA SER A 70 -23.87 -6.08 -10.23
C SER A 70 -23.26 -7.02 -9.19
N ASP A 71 -23.47 -8.30 -9.32
CA ASP A 71 -22.87 -9.33 -8.44
C ASP A 71 -21.36 -9.50 -8.68
N GLU A 72 -20.87 -9.04 -9.83
CA GLU A 72 -19.43 -9.09 -10.21
C GLU A 72 -18.69 -7.79 -9.89
N ALA A 73 -19.30 -6.89 -9.12
CA ALA A 73 -18.71 -5.59 -8.82
C ALA A 73 -17.43 -5.72 -7.97
N PRO A 74 -16.35 -5.01 -8.34
CA PRO A 74 -15.10 -5.02 -7.56
C PRO A 74 -15.22 -4.33 -6.21
N LEU A 75 -16.28 -3.53 -6.01
CA LEU A 75 -16.56 -2.80 -4.78
C LEU A 75 -17.95 -3.12 -4.26
N LEU A 76 -18.03 -3.75 -3.10
CA LEU A 76 -19.27 -4.03 -2.41
C LEU A 76 -19.56 -2.93 -1.37
N PHE A 77 -20.57 -2.09 -1.64
CA PHE A 77 -21.03 -1.07 -0.69
C PHE A 77 -22.19 -1.63 0.14
N ARG A 78 -21.97 -1.85 1.43
CA ARG A 78 -23.01 -2.25 2.39
C ARG A 78 -23.30 -1.08 3.34
N PRO A 79 -24.43 -0.38 3.17
CA PRO A 79 -24.81 0.71 4.09
C PRO A 79 -24.90 0.21 5.53
N GLN A 80 -24.27 0.90 6.47
CA GLN A 80 -24.37 0.58 7.89
C GLN A 80 -25.51 1.38 8.53
N PHE A 81 -26.46 0.67 9.14
CA PHE A 81 -27.56 1.25 9.90
C PHE A 81 -27.51 0.78 11.36
N PRO A 82 -27.89 1.64 12.35
CA PRO A 82 -28.27 3.05 12.18
C PRO A 82 -27.09 3.94 11.77
N ILE A 83 -27.37 5.03 11.08
CA ILE A 83 -26.38 5.97 10.53
C ILE A 83 -25.34 6.42 11.57
N GLY A 84 -25.73 6.57 12.84
CA GLY A 84 -24.82 6.96 13.91
C GLY A 84 -23.61 6.02 14.11
N LYS A 85 -23.75 4.71 13.86
CA LYS A 85 -22.65 3.74 13.90
C LYS A 85 -21.83 3.73 12.61
N GLY A 86 -22.46 4.05 11.48
CA GLY A 86 -21.84 4.08 10.14
C GLY A 86 -21.39 5.47 9.68
N TRP A 87 -21.40 6.50 10.54
CA TRP A 87 -21.13 7.88 10.14
C TRP A 87 -19.80 8.04 9.38
N HIS A 88 -18.77 7.31 9.76
CA HIS A 88 -17.47 7.34 9.07
C HIS A 88 -17.58 6.90 7.60
N GLN A 89 -18.38 5.89 7.30
CA GLN A 89 -18.61 5.41 5.93
C GLN A 89 -19.28 6.49 5.06
N TYR A 90 -20.30 7.17 5.60
CA TYR A 90 -20.99 8.22 4.87
C TYR A 90 -20.13 9.46 4.66
N ARG A 91 -19.38 9.86 5.69
CA ARG A 91 -18.41 10.96 5.61
C ARG A 91 -17.33 10.66 4.56
N TRP A 92 -16.77 9.46 4.56
CA TRP A 92 -15.83 9.04 3.55
C TRP A 92 -16.44 9.10 2.15
N GLY A 93 -17.64 8.58 1.96
CA GLY A 93 -18.37 8.64 0.69
C GLY A 93 -18.56 10.06 0.16
N LEU A 94 -18.94 11.01 1.03
CA LEU A 94 -19.06 12.43 0.67
C LEU A 94 -17.71 13.04 0.28
N GLN A 95 -16.65 12.74 1.00
CA GLN A 95 -15.30 13.19 0.67
C GLN A 95 -14.81 12.59 -0.64
N PHE A 96 -15.09 11.31 -0.89
CA PHE A 96 -14.78 10.64 -2.15
C PHE A 96 -15.49 11.36 -3.32
N LEU A 97 -16.80 11.57 -3.22
CA LEU A 97 -17.59 12.28 -4.24
C LEU A 97 -17.08 13.70 -4.48
N ALA A 98 -16.69 14.43 -3.44
CA ALA A 98 -16.12 15.77 -3.56
C ALA A 98 -14.77 15.79 -4.32
N ASN A 99 -14.06 14.68 -4.38
CA ASN A 99 -12.83 14.52 -5.16
C ASN A 99 -13.04 13.94 -6.57
N CYS A 100 -14.28 13.59 -6.95
CA CYS A 100 -14.61 13.10 -8.28
C CYS A 100 -14.74 14.23 -9.31
N ASN A 101 -13.68 14.98 -9.53
CA ASN A 101 -13.58 16.04 -10.52
C ASN A 101 -12.16 16.11 -11.11
N ASP A 102 -12.03 16.71 -12.30
CA ASP A 102 -10.78 16.71 -13.06
C ASP A 102 -9.63 17.43 -12.30
N THR A 103 -9.91 18.56 -11.64
CA THR A 103 -8.89 19.31 -10.88
C THR A 103 -8.32 18.51 -9.70
N ALA A 104 -9.20 17.86 -8.91
CA ALA A 104 -8.76 17.02 -7.81
C ALA A 104 -8.02 15.78 -8.33
N PHE A 105 -8.50 15.19 -9.43
CA PHE A 105 -7.88 14.02 -10.05
C PHE A 105 -6.45 14.32 -10.51
N GLU A 106 -6.21 15.39 -11.29
CA GLU A 106 -4.88 15.77 -11.77
C GLU A 106 -3.92 16.07 -10.62
N ARG A 107 -4.37 16.83 -9.62
CA ARG A 107 -3.56 17.10 -8.42
C ARG A 107 -3.17 15.81 -7.69
N ASN A 108 -4.12 14.90 -7.51
CA ASN A 108 -3.88 13.64 -6.81
C ASN A 108 -2.96 12.70 -7.61
N VAL A 109 -3.11 12.64 -8.95
CA VAL A 109 -2.17 11.92 -9.83
C VAL A 109 -0.75 12.43 -9.65
N ALA A 110 -0.55 13.76 -9.71
CA ALA A 110 0.77 14.35 -9.55
C ALA A 110 1.43 13.95 -8.22
N GLN A 111 0.67 13.99 -7.12
CA GLN A 111 1.17 13.63 -5.78
C GLN A 111 1.48 12.14 -5.67
N ILE A 112 0.58 11.28 -6.15
CA ILE A 112 0.75 9.82 -6.07
C ILE A 112 1.93 9.37 -6.93
N VAL A 113 2.06 9.88 -8.15
CA VAL A 113 3.18 9.54 -9.05
C VAL A 113 4.51 10.03 -8.47
N ALA A 114 4.56 11.25 -7.92
CA ALA A 114 5.77 11.76 -7.27
C ALA A 114 6.20 10.88 -6.10
N LEU A 115 5.25 10.49 -5.22
CA LEU A 115 5.51 9.58 -4.10
C LEU A 115 5.90 8.18 -4.61
N GLY A 116 5.22 7.65 -5.63
CA GLY A 116 5.51 6.34 -6.22
C GLY A 116 6.91 6.26 -6.80
N ARG A 117 7.36 7.29 -7.53
CA ARG A 117 8.73 7.37 -8.06
C ARG A 117 9.77 7.40 -6.95
N TYR A 118 9.56 8.25 -5.94
CA TYR A 118 10.44 8.31 -4.77
C TYR A 118 10.50 6.95 -4.05
N SER A 119 9.35 6.31 -3.83
CA SER A 119 9.25 5.00 -3.20
C SER A 119 9.99 3.91 -4.00
N HIS A 120 9.88 3.93 -5.32
CA HIS A 120 10.58 2.98 -6.20
C HIS A 120 12.11 3.13 -6.11
N GLU A 121 12.61 4.37 -6.15
CA GLU A 121 14.05 4.62 -5.97
C GLU A 121 14.51 4.24 -4.55
N ALA A 122 13.74 4.54 -3.52
CA ALA A 122 14.05 4.13 -2.14
C ALA A 122 14.10 2.60 -2.00
N LEU A 123 13.18 1.87 -2.64
CA LEU A 123 13.22 0.40 -2.68
C LEU A 123 14.51 -0.12 -3.33
N LYS A 124 14.90 0.42 -4.49
CA LYS A 124 16.17 0.05 -5.16
C LYS A 124 17.37 0.27 -4.27
N ASN A 125 17.40 1.39 -3.55
CA ASN A 125 18.47 1.70 -2.61
C ASN A 125 18.53 0.69 -1.44
N VAL A 126 17.37 0.32 -0.87
CA VAL A 126 17.30 -0.69 0.19
C VAL A 126 17.79 -2.04 -0.34
N VAL A 127 17.37 -2.45 -1.54
CA VAL A 127 17.82 -3.70 -2.18
C VAL A 127 19.32 -3.68 -2.40
N ALA A 128 19.87 -2.59 -2.93
CA ALA A 128 21.32 -2.46 -3.16
C ALA A 128 22.14 -2.54 -1.86
N GLN A 129 21.62 -1.96 -0.76
CA GLN A 129 22.31 -1.98 0.54
C GLN A 129 22.20 -3.33 1.25
N THR A 130 21.10 -4.06 1.07
CA THR A 130 20.81 -5.27 1.84
C THR A 130 21.10 -6.56 1.09
N GLY A 131 21.12 -6.53 -0.25
CA GLY A 131 21.20 -7.72 -1.10
C GLY A 131 19.99 -8.65 -0.97
N ILE A 132 18.83 -8.12 -0.57
CA ILE A 132 17.59 -8.90 -0.43
C ILE A 132 17.13 -9.38 -1.81
N GLU A 133 16.91 -10.69 -1.92
CA GLU A 133 16.29 -11.33 -3.07
C GLU A 133 14.82 -11.68 -2.74
N TYR A 134 13.88 -11.25 -3.58
CA TYR A 134 12.44 -11.39 -3.33
C TYR A 134 11.69 -11.70 -4.64
N GLN A 135 12.27 -12.55 -5.47
CA GLN A 135 11.77 -12.94 -6.78
C GLN A 135 11.49 -11.74 -7.70
N ARG A 136 12.32 -10.71 -7.59
CA ARG A 136 12.20 -9.48 -8.36
C ARG A 136 12.33 -9.73 -9.85
N LEU A 137 11.42 -9.17 -10.63
CA LEU A 137 11.45 -9.17 -12.09
C LEU A 137 11.41 -7.73 -12.60
N GLU A 138 12.50 -7.30 -13.22
CA GLU A 138 12.65 -5.96 -13.86
C GLU A 138 12.35 -6.05 -15.37
N LYS A 139 11.21 -6.66 -15.72
CA LYS A 139 10.79 -6.88 -17.12
C LYS A 139 9.63 -6.00 -17.56
N GLY A 140 9.29 -5.00 -16.77
CA GLY A 140 8.13 -4.17 -16.99
C GLY A 140 6.81 -4.87 -16.69
N ILE A 141 5.71 -4.12 -16.80
CA ILE A 141 4.35 -4.63 -16.65
C ILE A 141 3.56 -4.31 -17.93
N ALA A 142 2.88 -5.32 -18.46
CA ALA A 142 1.97 -5.20 -19.59
C ALA A 142 0.51 -5.36 -19.12
N HIS A 143 -0.36 -4.46 -19.56
CA HIS A 143 -1.80 -4.58 -19.44
C HIS A 143 -2.40 -4.88 -20.80
N ILE A 144 -3.28 -5.88 -20.89
CA ILE A 144 -3.96 -6.27 -22.13
C ILE A 144 -5.40 -5.79 -22.13
N PHE A 145 -5.90 -5.43 -23.29
CA PHE A 145 -7.29 -5.02 -23.50
C PHE A 145 -7.94 -5.89 -24.56
N THR A 146 -9.18 -6.30 -24.27
CA THR A 146 -10.04 -7.08 -25.17
C THR A 146 -11.25 -6.28 -25.65
N ASP A 147 -11.35 -5.01 -25.26
CA ASP A 147 -12.40 -4.08 -25.61
C ASP A 147 -11.79 -2.78 -26.17
N GLU A 148 -12.27 -2.36 -27.35
CA GLU A 148 -11.76 -1.17 -28.07
C GLU A 148 -11.93 0.12 -27.28
N ARG A 149 -13.03 0.28 -26.53
CA ARG A 149 -13.30 1.49 -25.75
C ARG A 149 -12.37 1.57 -24.54
N ALA A 150 -12.15 0.44 -23.89
CA ALA A 150 -11.21 0.35 -22.77
C ALA A 150 -9.77 0.63 -23.25
N PHE A 151 -9.40 0.13 -24.43
CA PHE A 151 -8.08 0.39 -25.02
C PHE A 151 -7.92 1.87 -25.41
N ALA A 152 -8.93 2.49 -26.00
CA ALA A 152 -8.89 3.93 -26.31
C ALA A 152 -8.73 4.79 -25.04
N ALA A 153 -9.49 4.49 -23.98
CA ALA A 153 -9.36 5.17 -22.69
C ALA A 153 -7.98 4.97 -22.03
N ALA A 154 -7.34 3.83 -22.27
CA ALA A 154 -5.98 3.57 -21.78
C ALA A 154 -4.94 4.49 -22.47
N GLY A 155 -5.23 5.01 -23.67
CA GLY A 155 -4.40 6.01 -24.35
C GLY A 155 -4.33 7.32 -23.59
N ASP A 156 -5.48 7.83 -23.13
CA ASP A 156 -5.54 9.06 -22.33
C ASP A 156 -4.80 8.90 -21.00
N ALA A 157 -4.99 7.76 -20.35
CA ALA A 157 -4.29 7.42 -19.11
C ALA A 157 -2.77 7.31 -19.32
N ALA A 158 -2.32 6.69 -20.42
CA ALA A 158 -0.90 6.61 -20.74
C ALA A 158 -0.28 7.99 -21.01
N GLU A 159 -1.01 8.87 -21.70
CA GLU A 159 -0.56 10.25 -21.93
C GLU A 159 -0.46 11.04 -20.63
N LEU A 160 -1.44 10.89 -19.74
CA LEU A 160 -1.40 11.49 -18.40
C LEU A 160 -0.16 11.04 -17.63
N MET A 161 0.13 9.75 -17.59
CA MET A 161 1.30 9.19 -16.90
C MET A 161 2.61 9.72 -17.52
N ARG A 162 2.70 9.83 -18.84
CA ARG A 162 3.89 10.39 -19.52
C ARG A 162 4.13 11.85 -19.17
N ARG A 163 3.09 12.67 -19.02
CA ARG A 163 3.21 14.06 -18.54
C ARG A 163 3.82 14.15 -17.15
N HIS A 164 3.67 13.11 -16.32
CA HIS A 164 4.28 13.00 -14.99
C HIS A 164 5.61 12.22 -14.99
N GLY A 165 6.18 11.94 -16.19
CA GLY A 165 7.50 11.32 -16.33
C GLY A 165 7.52 9.80 -16.12
N VAL A 166 6.38 9.13 -16.34
CA VAL A 166 6.27 7.66 -16.35
C VAL A 166 6.20 7.19 -17.80
N ASP A 167 6.97 6.17 -18.17
CA ASP A 167 7.16 5.68 -19.53
C ASP A 167 6.06 4.71 -20.03
N ARG A 168 4.83 4.86 -19.55
CA ARG A 168 3.68 4.05 -19.99
C ARG A 168 3.36 4.30 -21.46
N LYS A 169 3.36 3.24 -22.27
CA LYS A 169 3.17 3.31 -23.74
C LYS A 169 2.00 2.45 -24.15
N LEU A 170 1.26 2.91 -25.18
CA LEU A 170 0.38 2.03 -25.94
C LEU A 170 1.23 1.09 -26.78
N VAL A 171 0.82 -0.17 -26.84
CA VAL A 171 1.47 -1.21 -27.65
C VAL A 171 0.41 -2.00 -28.42
N SER A 172 0.78 -2.37 -29.65
CA SER A 172 -0.05 -3.22 -30.49
C SER A 172 -0.09 -4.67 -29.98
N THR A 173 -1.07 -5.45 -30.45
CA THR A 173 -1.12 -6.90 -30.17
C THR A 173 0.19 -7.59 -30.54
N GLN A 174 0.80 -7.24 -31.70
CA GLN A 174 2.07 -7.84 -32.11
C GLN A 174 3.22 -7.53 -31.15
N GLU A 175 3.30 -6.32 -30.63
CA GLU A 175 4.29 -5.92 -29.64
C GLU A 175 4.07 -6.64 -28.31
N LEU A 176 2.81 -6.77 -27.86
CA LEU A 176 2.47 -7.55 -26.68
C LEU A 176 2.91 -9.02 -26.78
N LEU A 177 2.73 -9.65 -27.95
CA LEU A 177 3.14 -11.02 -28.19
C LEU A 177 4.67 -11.19 -28.23
N ARG A 178 5.43 -10.14 -28.52
CA ARG A 178 6.91 -10.16 -28.38
C ARG A 178 7.32 -10.03 -26.91
N ILE A 179 6.60 -9.21 -26.12
CA ILE A 179 6.85 -9.01 -24.70
C ILE A 179 6.50 -10.28 -23.92
N GLU A 180 5.30 -10.85 -24.20
CA GLU A 180 4.81 -12.05 -23.51
C GLU A 180 4.21 -13.04 -24.53
N PRO A 181 5.00 -14.01 -25.00
CA PRO A 181 4.56 -14.98 -26.00
C PRO A 181 3.42 -15.89 -25.53
N ALA A 182 3.20 -16.05 -24.23
CA ALA A 182 2.10 -16.86 -23.68
C ALA A 182 0.72 -16.36 -24.12
N PHE A 183 0.60 -15.08 -24.48
CA PHE A 183 -0.64 -14.50 -25.01
C PHE A 183 -0.98 -14.95 -26.44
N GLN A 184 -0.11 -15.67 -27.15
CA GLN A 184 -0.35 -16.13 -28.53
C GLN A 184 -1.68 -16.86 -28.65
N ARG A 185 -2.07 -17.65 -27.66
CA ARG A 185 -3.34 -18.42 -27.66
C ARG A 185 -4.59 -17.52 -27.59
N PHE A 186 -4.45 -16.29 -27.17
CA PHE A 186 -5.52 -15.31 -27.01
C PHE A 186 -5.40 -14.11 -27.96
N ALA A 187 -4.45 -14.15 -28.88
CA ALA A 187 -4.11 -13.03 -29.76
C ALA A 187 -5.32 -12.46 -30.50
N SER A 188 -6.25 -13.31 -30.97
CA SER A 188 -7.46 -12.89 -31.68
C SER A 188 -8.48 -12.13 -30.82
N ARG A 189 -8.33 -12.15 -29.50
CA ARG A 189 -9.20 -11.44 -28.56
C ARG A 189 -8.55 -10.14 -28.03
N ILE A 190 -7.26 -9.94 -28.27
CA ILE A 190 -6.51 -8.79 -27.79
C ILE A 190 -6.55 -7.68 -28.84
N VAL A 191 -7.07 -6.51 -28.47
CA VAL A 191 -7.10 -5.32 -29.34
C VAL A 191 -5.86 -4.47 -29.19
N GLY A 192 -5.13 -4.59 -28.09
CA GLY A 192 -3.89 -3.87 -27.80
C GLY A 192 -3.58 -3.89 -26.32
N GLY A 193 -2.61 -3.10 -25.89
CA GLY A 193 -2.21 -3.01 -24.49
C GLY A 193 -1.48 -1.73 -24.12
N THR A 194 -1.11 -1.65 -22.84
CA THR A 194 -0.09 -0.70 -22.38
C THR A 194 1.09 -1.47 -21.81
N TYR A 195 2.27 -0.91 -21.95
CA TYR A 195 3.50 -1.46 -21.40
C TYR A 195 4.32 -0.36 -20.74
N THR A 196 4.84 -0.66 -19.56
CA THR A 196 5.73 0.23 -18.82
C THR A 196 7.00 -0.55 -18.45
N ALA A 197 8.10 -0.21 -19.11
CA ALA A 197 9.36 -0.92 -18.93
C ALA A 197 9.99 -0.70 -17.55
N SER A 198 9.72 0.45 -16.92
CA SER A 198 10.24 0.79 -15.59
C SER A 198 9.50 0.14 -14.43
N ASP A 199 8.33 -0.45 -14.67
CA ASP A 199 7.59 -1.18 -13.65
C ASP A 199 8.23 -2.55 -13.37
N GLU A 200 8.03 -3.06 -12.17
CA GLU A 200 8.63 -4.30 -11.70
C GLU A 200 7.60 -5.16 -10.96
N SER A 201 7.97 -6.39 -10.67
CA SER A 201 7.22 -7.24 -9.75
C SER A 201 8.16 -7.90 -8.75
N GLY A 202 7.62 -8.33 -7.59
CA GLY A 202 8.40 -9.01 -6.57
C GLY A 202 7.53 -9.43 -5.39
N ASP A 203 7.97 -10.42 -4.64
CA ASP A 203 7.25 -10.94 -3.48
C ASP A 203 7.41 -9.99 -2.29
N ALA A 204 6.32 -9.27 -1.95
CA ALA A 204 6.31 -8.30 -0.85
C ALA A 204 6.50 -8.97 0.52
N ARG A 205 6.00 -10.21 0.71
CA ARG A 205 6.21 -10.96 1.94
C ARG A 205 7.66 -11.33 2.12
N GLU A 206 8.26 -11.90 1.09
CA GLU A 206 9.66 -12.32 1.12
C GLU A 206 10.59 -11.13 1.38
N PHE A 207 10.39 -10.02 0.68
CA PHE A 207 11.10 -8.77 0.93
C PHE A 207 10.96 -8.31 2.38
N THR A 208 9.72 -8.24 2.90
CA THR A 208 9.44 -7.73 4.25
C THR A 208 10.05 -8.62 5.33
N CYS A 209 9.95 -9.94 5.19
CA CYS A 209 10.54 -10.89 6.14
C CYS A 209 12.06 -10.77 6.19
N GLN A 210 12.72 -10.72 5.02
CA GLN A 210 14.18 -10.58 4.95
C GLN A 210 14.62 -9.21 5.51
N LEU A 211 13.90 -8.13 5.21
CA LEU A 211 14.23 -6.81 5.75
C LEU A 211 14.06 -6.76 7.28
N ALA A 212 13.03 -7.41 7.84
CA ALA A 212 12.85 -7.53 9.29
C ALA A 212 14.03 -8.27 9.93
N GLN A 213 14.53 -9.34 9.30
CA GLN A 213 15.74 -10.05 9.76
C GLN A 213 16.96 -9.13 9.74
N ARG A 214 17.14 -8.31 8.69
CA ARG A 214 18.22 -7.30 8.63
C ARG A 214 18.07 -6.26 9.76
N CYS A 215 16.85 -5.80 10.05
CA CYS A 215 16.63 -4.92 11.20
C CYS A 215 17.05 -5.57 12.52
N GLY A 216 16.72 -6.85 12.73
CA GLY A 216 17.17 -7.61 13.91
C GLY A 216 18.71 -7.73 14.00
N GLN A 217 19.39 -7.97 12.87
CA GLN A 217 20.87 -8.02 12.80
C GLN A 217 21.52 -6.65 13.12
N LEU A 218 20.83 -5.55 12.82
CA LEU A 218 21.26 -4.20 13.19
C LEU A 218 20.89 -3.80 14.61
N GLY A 219 20.32 -4.71 15.42
CA GLY A 219 20.02 -4.47 16.82
C GLY A 219 18.58 -4.07 17.12
N ALA A 220 17.67 -4.12 16.13
CA ALA A 220 16.26 -3.92 16.43
C ALA A 220 15.73 -5.05 17.34
N ARG A 221 14.95 -4.66 18.34
CA ARG A 221 14.19 -5.61 19.16
C ARG A 221 12.89 -5.99 18.44
N LEU A 222 12.76 -7.27 18.05
CA LEU A 222 11.55 -7.78 17.38
C LEU A 222 10.64 -8.45 18.41
N LEU A 223 9.47 -7.85 18.68
CA LEU A 223 8.46 -8.35 19.63
C LEU A 223 7.24 -8.86 18.86
N PHE A 224 7.31 -10.08 18.39
CA PHE A 224 6.20 -10.81 17.78
C PHE A 224 5.31 -11.48 18.84
N ASN A 225 4.08 -11.87 18.45
CA ASN A 225 3.05 -12.42 19.33
C ASN A 225 2.69 -11.48 20.52
N HIS A 226 2.68 -10.17 20.27
CA HIS A 226 2.31 -9.17 21.26
C HIS A 226 1.16 -8.30 20.74
N ASP A 227 0.03 -8.35 21.40
CA ASP A 227 -1.09 -7.44 21.14
C ASP A 227 -0.77 -6.06 21.69
N VAL A 228 -1.00 -5.03 20.88
CA VAL A 228 -1.04 -3.65 21.37
C VAL A 228 -2.43 -3.41 21.97
N ILE A 229 -2.50 -3.26 23.28
CA ILE A 229 -3.76 -3.09 24.00
C ILE A 229 -4.08 -1.63 24.34
N GLY A 230 -3.13 -0.72 24.14
CA GLY A 230 -3.36 0.71 24.34
C GLY A 230 -2.09 1.56 24.18
N LEU A 231 -2.30 2.87 24.16
CA LEU A 231 -1.26 3.90 24.18
C LEU A 231 -1.45 4.71 25.47
N ASN A 232 -0.43 4.76 26.33
CA ASN A 232 -0.49 5.52 27.57
C ASN A 232 -0.04 6.96 27.31
N LYS A 233 -0.82 7.93 27.81
CA LYS A 233 -0.53 9.36 27.69
C LYS A 233 -0.12 9.96 29.04
N VAL A 234 0.88 10.83 28.97
CA VAL A 234 1.21 11.76 30.07
C VAL A 234 1.07 13.18 29.50
N GLY A 235 0.06 13.90 29.95
CA GLY A 235 -0.29 15.19 29.35
C GLY A 235 -0.73 15.03 27.88
N ASN A 236 0.00 15.64 26.97
CA ASN A 236 -0.29 15.58 25.53
C ASN A 236 0.69 14.71 24.73
N THR A 237 1.54 13.94 25.39
CA THR A 237 2.53 13.03 24.76
C THR A 237 2.20 11.58 25.05
N ILE A 238 2.56 10.69 24.13
CA ILE A 238 2.55 9.24 24.38
C ILE A 238 3.82 8.92 25.15
N ASP A 239 3.66 8.31 26.32
CA ASP A 239 4.74 7.91 27.23
C ASP A 239 5.16 6.46 26.99
N SER A 240 4.19 5.61 26.77
CA SER A 240 4.45 4.18 26.60
C SER A 240 3.35 3.47 25.81
N VAL A 241 3.68 2.28 25.31
CA VAL A 241 2.76 1.37 24.64
C VAL A 241 2.42 0.22 25.58
N ALA A 242 1.14 0.00 25.84
CA ALA A 242 0.66 -1.13 26.61
C ALA A 242 0.58 -2.38 25.71
N LEU A 243 1.28 -3.43 26.11
CA LEU A 243 1.40 -4.69 25.38
C LEU A 243 0.84 -5.85 26.20
N ARG A 244 0.36 -6.88 25.50
CA ARG A 244 -0.01 -8.17 26.08
C ARG A 244 0.66 -9.29 25.30
N ALA A 245 1.50 -10.07 25.95
CA ALA A 245 2.10 -11.27 25.38
C ALA A 245 1.04 -12.36 25.18
N GLN A 246 0.82 -12.80 23.95
CA GLN A 246 -0.27 -13.77 23.64
C GLN A 246 -0.09 -15.13 24.31
N LYS A 247 1.15 -15.60 24.43
CA LYS A 247 1.45 -16.92 25.02
C LYS A 247 1.18 -16.99 26.53
N THR A 248 1.44 -15.90 27.25
CA THR A 248 1.37 -15.88 28.73
C THR A 248 0.20 -15.06 29.27
N GLY A 249 -0.40 -14.20 28.41
CA GLY A 249 -1.39 -13.21 28.83
C GLY A 249 -0.79 -12.05 29.62
N GLN A 250 0.51 -12.06 29.90
CA GLN A 250 1.18 -11.04 30.72
C GLN A 250 1.13 -9.68 30.01
N THR A 251 0.77 -8.66 30.77
CA THR A 251 0.77 -7.27 30.31
C THR A 251 2.06 -6.56 30.71
N SER A 252 2.53 -5.67 29.85
CA SER A 252 3.70 -4.82 30.11
C SER A 252 3.52 -3.45 29.45
N ALA A 253 4.27 -2.47 29.92
CA ALA A 253 4.38 -1.15 29.29
C ALA A 253 5.77 -0.99 28.69
N LEU A 254 5.84 -0.59 27.42
CA LEU A 254 7.07 -0.32 26.71
C LEU A 254 7.21 1.19 26.53
N SER A 255 8.14 1.81 27.26
CA SER A 255 8.44 3.24 27.14
C SER A 255 9.11 3.56 25.81
N ALA A 256 8.79 4.71 25.24
CA ALA A 256 9.34 5.18 23.98
C ALA A 256 9.45 6.72 23.93
N ASP A 257 10.51 7.23 23.30
CA ASP A 257 10.64 8.66 22.98
C ASP A 257 9.69 9.04 21.84
N ALA A 258 9.40 8.09 20.93
CA ALA A 258 8.45 8.25 19.85
C ALA A 258 7.79 6.91 19.49
N VAL A 259 6.55 6.97 18.99
CA VAL A 259 5.81 5.80 18.52
C VAL A 259 5.38 6.00 17.07
N VAL A 260 5.73 5.04 16.22
CA VAL A 260 5.26 4.98 14.83
C VAL A 260 4.15 3.94 14.74
N ILE A 261 3.00 4.33 14.18
CA ILE A 261 1.85 3.45 14.00
C ILE A 261 1.76 3.05 12.53
N ALA A 262 2.06 1.78 12.26
CA ALA A 262 2.04 1.16 10.93
C ALA A 262 1.13 -0.08 10.88
N CYS A 263 0.00 -0.03 11.63
CA CYS A 263 -0.93 -1.14 11.82
C CYS A 263 -1.96 -1.28 10.69
N GLY A 264 -1.73 -0.70 9.50
CA GLY A 264 -2.68 -0.75 8.37
C GLY A 264 -4.07 -0.26 8.79
N SER A 265 -5.12 -1.02 8.49
CA SER A 265 -6.52 -0.69 8.83
C SER A 265 -6.80 -0.63 10.34
N TYR A 266 -5.94 -1.18 11.18
CA TYR A 266 -6.06 -1.11 12.65
C TYR A 266 -5.49 0.17 13.25
N SER A 267 -4.81 1.02 12.47
CA SER A 267 -4.21 2.27 12.92
C SER A 267 -5.28 3.25 13.44
N ALA A 268 -6.37 3.43 12.71
CA ALA A 268 -7.42 4.38 13.08
C ALA A 268 -8.16 4.01 14.39
N PRO A 269 -8.54 2.75 14.65
CA PRO A 269 -9.08 2.35 15.95
C PRO A 269 -8.12 2.60 17.11
N LEU A 270 -6.84 2.29 16.94
CA LEU A 270 -5.83 2.50 18.00
C LEU A 270 -5.65 3.99 18.31
N LEU A 271 -5.53 4.84 17.29
CA LEU A 271 -5.35 6.28 17.46
C LEU A 271 -6.54 6.97 18.11
N ARG A 272 -7.77 6.47 17.87
CA ARG A 272 -8.97 6.99 18.53
C ARG A 272 -8.91 6.87 20.05
N THR A 273 -8.23 5.87 20.61
CA THR A 273 -8.09 5.70 22.07
C THR A 273 -7.33 6.85 22.73
N VAL A 274 -6.54 7.58 21.96
CA VAL A 274 -5.77 8.74 22.45
C VAL A 274 -6.28 10.08 21.90
N GLY A 275 -7.48 10.07 21.27
CA GLY A 275 -8.14 11.27 20.78
C GLY A 275 -7.67 11.73 19.39
N VAL A 276 -6.87 10.94 18.68
CA VAL A 276 -6.44 11.24 17.29
C VAL A 276 -7.41 10.60 16.30
N ASN A 277 -7.99 11.41 15.43
CA ASN A 277 -8.90 10.94 14.38
C ASN A 277 -8.15 10.86 13.05
N LEU A 278 -7.77 9.66 12.66
CA LEU A 278 -7.13 9.39 11.36
C LEU A 278 -8.24 9.16 10.32
N PRO A 279 -8.25 9.91 9.20
CA PRO A 279 -9.32 9.84 8.19
C PRO A 279 -9.11 8.70 7.18
N VAL A 280 -8.92 7.47 7.69
CA VAL A 280 -8.76 6.23 6.90
C VAL A 280 -9.69 5.15 7.41
#